data_4a52529d4a7dde42af277259044d9daf
#
_entry.id   4a52529d4a7dde42af277259044d9daf
#
_cell.length_a   1.000
_cell.length_b   1.000
_cell.length_c   1.000
_cell.angle_alpha   90.00
_cell.angle_beta   90.00
_cell.angle_gamma   90.00
#
_symmetry.space_group_name_H-M   'P 1'
#
loop_
_entity.id
_entity.type
_entity.pdbx_description
1 polymer ?
#
loop_
_entity_poly.entity_id
_entity_poly.type
_entity_poly.pdbx_seq_one_letter_code
_entity_poly.pdbx_strand_id
1 'polypeptide(L)'
;MHRRAVAAMVVCTLLWSIAGVITRHLHRHDGGVLVFWRSGFAALALLLVLGARRGPVALARQALAPPGGGAALLWLSGLCWAVMYTAFMVALSLTTVAQTLVAESLGPLFAALMGLLFLGVPVRARTWGAIAVAMLGMGWMFWHNLHASTGSREVAGLLIGLLVPVAAAGNWVALRHAGGRLPMQLAPMLGAALSAALMGVFAGTRLVVDAHDLAWLAVLGVFQLALPGAFAVWAAQRLAPAEVALLGLLEVVFGTLWAWLGASEVPSTSTLLGGGLILVALVGNELLACAGGPARASTRP
;
A
#
# COMPACT_ATOMS: atom_id res chain seq x y z
N MET A 1 9.65 -15.92 13.10
CA MET A 1 9.56 -15.24 11.78
C MET A 1 8.36 -14.31 11.69
N HIS A 2 7.17 -14.68 12.19
CA HIS A 2 5.95 -13.86 12.19
C HIS A 2 6.17 -12.45 12.77
N ARG A 3 6.69 -12.33 14.02
CA ARG A 3 6.96 -11.03 14.65
C ARG A 3 7.84 -10.08 13.82
N ARG A 4 8.83 -10.63 13.10
CA ARG A 4 9.69 -9.84 12.21
C ARG A 4 8.91 -9.34 10.97
N ALA A 5 7.98 -10.15 10.45
CA ALA A 5 7.14 -9.76 9.32
C ALA A 5 6.14 -8.67 9.73
N VAL A 6 5.54 -8.78 10.92
CA VAL A 6 4.69 -7.72 11.50
C VAL A 6 5.49 -6.43 11.68
N ALA A 7 6.68 -6.49 12.29
CA ALA A 7 7.53 -5.31 12.46
C ALA A 7 7.92 -4.67 11.12
N ALA A 8 8.21 -5.47 10.09
CA ALA A 8 8.48 -4.95 8.75
C ALA A 8 7.27 -4.23 8.16
N MET A 9 6.05 -4.74 8.35
CA MET A 9 4.82 -4.06 7.91
C MET A 9 4.58 -2.76 8.66
N VAL A 10 4.83 -2.71 9.98
CA VAL A 10 4.75 -1.46 10.76
C VAL A 10 5.72 -0.42 10.22
N VAL A 11 6.95 -0.80 9.89
CA VAL A 11 7.92 0.11 9.24
C VAL A 11 7.44 0.55 7.86
N CYS A 12 6.85 -0.37 7.07
CA CYS A 12 6.27 -0.01 5.77
C CYS A 12 5.20 1.07 5.91
N THR A 13 4.24 0.88 6.81
CA THR A 13 3.12 1.82 6.99
C THR A 13 3.58 3.16 7.53
N LEU A 14 4.60 3.18 8.39
CA LEU A 14 5.25 4.41 8.85
C LEU A 14 5.86 5.19 7.68
N LEU A 15 6.53 4.50 6.75
CA LEU A 15 7.13 5.12 5.57
C LEU A 15 6.07 5.53 4.53
N TRP A 16 5.02 4.73 4.32
CA TRP A 16 3.93 5.08 3.40
C TRP A 16 3.21 6.35 3.86
N SER A 17 2.97 6.49 5.15
CA SER A 17 2.21 7.61 5.74
C SER A 17 2.84 8.99 5.60
N ILE A 18 4.13 9.08 5.25
CA ILE A 18 4.80 10.38 5.02
C ILE A 18 4.32 11.10 3.75
N ALA A 19 3.65 10.39 2.84
CA ALA A 19 3.18 10.95 1.57
C ALA A 19 2.29 12.18 1.77
N GLY A 20 1.33 12.11 2.70
CA GLY A 20 0.37 13.19 2.96
C GLY A 20 1.04 14.51 3.38
N VAL A 21 2.04 14.46 4.24
CA VAL A 21 2.77 15.65 4.71
C VAL A 21 3.66 16.21 3.61
N ILE A 22 4.42 15.34 2.92
CA ILE A 22 5.37 15.79 1.89
C ILE A 22 4.63 16.39 0.69
N THR A 23 3.50 15.82 0.27
CA THR A 23 2.73 16.38 -0.86
C THR A 23 2.19 17.79 -0.60
N ARG A 24 2.04 18.21 0.65
CA ARG A 24 1.67 19.59 1.02
C ARG A 24 2.80 20.61 0.87
N HIS A 25 4.04 20.16 0.81
CA HIS A 25 5.20 21.00 0.58
C HIS A 25 5.54 21.14 -0.90
N LEU A 26 4.82 20.44 -1.79
CA LEU A 26 5.02 20.55 -3.23
C LEU A 26 4.29 21.78 -3.78
N HIS A 27 4.94 22.47 -4.70
CA HIS A 27 4.35 23.61 -5.42
C HIS A 27 3.38 23.15 -6.50
N ARG A 28 3.63 21.97 -7.06
CA ARG A 28 2.82 21.39 -8.15
C ARG A 28 1.84 20.32 -7.63
N HIS A 29 0.61 20.38 -8.11
CA HIS A 29 -0.46 19.48 -7.67
C HIS A 29 -1.06 18.63 -8.81
N ASP A 30 -0.41 18.57 -9.99
CA ASP A 30 -0.81 17.68 -11.09
C ASP A 30 -0.48 16.22 -10.73
N GLY A 31 -1.51 15.44 -10.42
CA GLY A 31 -1.34 14.05 -9.98
C GLY A 31 -0.56 13.18 -10.96
N GLY A 32 -0.72 13.38 -12.26
CA GLY A 32 0.04 12.63 -13.28
C GLY A 32 1.53 12.91 -13.25
N VAL A 33 1.90 14.19 -13.09
CA VAL A 33 3.32 14.62 -12.97
C VAL A 33 3.94 14.09 -11.69
N LEU A 34 3.21 14.18 -10.57
CA LEU A 34 3.67 13.66 -9.27
C LEU A 34 3.90 12.15 -9.33
N VAL A 35 2.96 11.39 -9.93
CA VAL A 35 3.10 9.95 -10.11
C VAL A 35 4.32 9.62 -10.97
N PHE A 36 4.50 10.31 -12.10
CA PHE A 36 5.63 10.08 -13.00
C PHE A 36 6.97 10.16 -12.27
N TRP A 37 7.25 11.29 -11.64
CA TRP A 37 8.53 11.52 -10.98
C TRP A 37 8.73 10.62 -9.76
N ARG A 38 7.73 10.52 -8.87
CA ARG A 38 7.79 9.66 -7.69
C ARG A 38 8.02 8.20 -8.06
N SER A 39 7.24 7.68 -9.01
CA SER A 39 7.38 6.29 -9.46
C SER A 39 8.67 6.07 -10.26
N GLY A 40 9.10 7.06 -11.04
CA GLY A 40 10.39 7.02 -11.75
C GLY A 40 11.57 6.90 -10.78
N PHE A 41 11.60 7.71 -9.72
CA PHE A 41 12.64 7.60 -8.69
C PHE A 41 12.58 6.28 -7.94
N ALA A 42 11.38 5.76 -7.66
CA ALA A 42 11.23 4.45 -7.04
C ALA A 42 11.76 3.32 -7.94
N ALA A 43 11.39 3.34 -9.21
CA ALA A 43 11.88 2.37 -10.20
C ALA A 43 13.40 2.42 -10.33
N LEU A 44 13.97 3.63 -10.42
CA LEU A 44 15.42 3.83 -10.51
C LEU A 44 16.14 3.31 -9.25
N ALA A 45 15.65 3.67 -8.06
CA ALA A 45 16.25 3.22 -6.80
C ALA A 45 16.25 1.70 -6.69
N LEU A 46 15.12 1.05 -6.99
CA LEU A 46 15.01 -0.41 -6.97
C LEU A 46 15.87 -1.06 -8.06
N LEU A 47 15.93 -0.48 -9.25
CA LEU A 47 16.79 -0.95 -10.34
C LEU A 47 18.26 -0.89 -9.93
N LEU A 48 18.72 0.20 -9.33
CA LEU A 48 20.10 0.35 -8.88
C LEU A 48 20.44 -0.66 -7.77
N VAL A 49 19.59 -0.79 -6.75
CA VAL A 49 19.81 -1.72 -5.63
C VAL A 49 19.77 -3.17 -6.08
N LEU A 50 18.78 -3.57 -6.87
CA LEU A 50 18.65 -4.94 -7.37
C LEU A 50 19.68 -5.23 -8.45
N GLY A 51 20.00 -4.25 -9.32
CA GLY A 51 21.02 -4.34 -10.36
C GLY A 51 22.43 -4.53 -9.79
N ALA A 52 22.77 -3.76 -8.75
CA ALA A 52 24.06 -3.93 -8.06
C ALA A 52 24.21 -5.31 -7.39
N ARG A 53 23.09 -5.88 -6.90
CA ARG A 53 23.11 -7.20 -6.23
C ARG A 53 23.07 -8.40 -7.19
N ARG A 54 22.41 -8.29 -8.33
CA ARG A 54 22.12 -9.42 -9.22
C ARG A 54 22.71 -9.27 -10.63
N GLY A 55 23.11 -8.06 -10.99
CA GLY A 55 23.50 -7.69 -12.35
C GLY A 55 22.30 -7.37 -13.25
N PRO A 56 22.44 -6.43 -14.22
CA PRO A 56 21.33 -5.97 -15.05
C PRO A 56 20.77 -7.06 -15.98
N VAL A 57 21.64 -7.90 -16.52
CA VAL A 57 21.23 -9.02 -17.40
C VAL A 57 20.41 -10.07 -16.64
N ALA A 58 20.82 -10.39 -15.41
CA ALA A 58 20.07 -11.32 -14.57
C ALA A 58 18.70 -10.76 -14.17
N LEU A 59 18.60 -9.44 -13.92
CA LEU A 59 17.30 -8.78 -13.65
C LEU A 59 16.38 -8.88 -14.85
N ALA A 60 16.85 -8.52 -16.04
CA ALA A 60 16.05 -8.60 -17.26
C ALA A 60 15.56 -10.04 -17.51
N ARG A 61 16.47 -11.02 -17.38
CA ARG A 61 16.10 -12.43 -17.48
C ARG A 61 15.06 -12.86 -16.45
N GLN A 62 15.20 -12.45 -15.18
CA GLN A 62 14.26 -12.80 -14.14
C GLN A 62 12.90 -12.10 -14.32
N ALA A 63 12.85 -10.92 -14.92
CA ALA A 63 11.61 -10.22 -15.23
C ALA A 63 10.85 -10.89 -16.38
N LEU A 64 11.58 -11.33 -17.44
CA LEU A 64 10.98 -11.90 -18.63
C LEU A 64 10.71 -13.41 -18.51
N ALA A 65 11.63 -14.15 -17.90
CA ALA A 65 11.56 -15.59 -17.73
C ALA A 65 12.02 -15.99 -16.32
N PRO A 66 11.20 -15.75 -15.29
CA PRO A 66 11.55 -16.11 -13.93
C PRO A 66 11.64 -17.63 -13.78
N PRO A 67 12.49 -18.14 -12.88
CA PRO A 67 12.57 -19.55 -12.57
C PRO A 67 11.20 -20.13 -12.21
N GLY A 68 10.87 -21.33 -12.69
CA GLY A 68 9.61 -22.00 -12.39
C GLY A 68 8.39 -21.49 -13.17
N GLY A 69 8.56 -20.72 -14.24
CA GLY A 69 7.45 -20.34 -15.14
C GLY A 69 6.47 -19.31 -14.56
N GLY A 70 6.78 -18.67 -13.43
CA GLY A 70 5.89 -17.73 -12.72
C GLY A 70 5.85 -16.32 -13.27
N ALA A 71 6.15 -16.08 -14.56
CA ALA A 71 6.15 -14.75 -15.16
C ALA A 71 4.80 -14.04 -15.03
N ALA A 72 3.70 -14.74 -15.31
CA ALA A 72 2.37 -14.18 -15.20
C ALA A 72 2.07 -13.66 -13.78
N LEU A 73 2.45 -14.40 -12.74
CA LEU A 73 2.23 -14.00 -11.36
C LEU A 73 3.11 -12.81 -10.96
N LEU A 74 4.36 -12.77 -11.43
CA LEU A 74 5.27 -11.65 -11.20
C LEU A 74 4.73 -10.37 -11.85
N TRP A 75 4.30 -10.44 -13.12
CA TRP A 75 3.75 -9.30 -13.84
C TRP A 75 2.37 -8.88 -13.31
N LEU A 76 1.53 -9.83 -12.88
CA LEU A 76 0.28 -9.51 -12.19
C LEU A 76 0.55 -8.70 -10.91
N SER A 77 1.51 -9.13 -10.08
CA SER A 77 1.92 -8.38 -8.90
C SER A 77 2.49 -7.01 -9.29
N GLY A 78 3.32 -6.91 -10.33
CA GLY A 78 3.83 -5.65 -10.86
C GLY A 78 2.69 -4.72 -11.30
N LEU A 79 1.68 -5.24 -11.99
CA LEU A 79 0.50 -4.48 -12.40
C LEU A 79 -0.30 -3.99 -11.17
N CYS A 80 -0.50 -4.85 -10.17
CA CYS A 80 -1.15 -4.43 -8.92
C CYS A 80 -0.39 -3.26 -8.25
N TRP A 81 0.96 -3.33 -8.18
CA TRP A 81 1.77 -2.23 -7.67
C TRP A 81 1.61 -0.95 -8.52
N ALA A 82 1.58 -1.07 -9.86
CA ALA A 82 1.37 0.07 -10.75
C ALA A 82 0.00 0.74 -10.51
N VAL A 83 -1.06 -0.07 -10.37
CA VAL A 83 -2.40 0.43 -10.05
C VAL A 83 -2.42 1.13 -8.70
N MET A 84 -1.84 0.52 -7.65
CA MET A 84 -1.76 1.14 -6.32
C MET A 84 -1.04 2.49 -6.36
N TYR A 85 0.15 2.54 -6.98
CA TYR A 85 0.95 3.75 -7.05
C TYR A 85 0.28 4.88 -7.86
N THR A 86 -0.41 4.53 -8.93
CA THR A 86 -1.09 5.49 -9.80
C THR A 86 -2.41 5.93 -9.20
N ALA A 87 -3.28 4.98 -8.85
CA ALA A 87 -4.63 5.27 -8.39
C ALA A 87 -4.66 6.08 -7.10
N PHE A 88 -3.75 5.80 -6.16
CA PHE A 88 -3.65 6.56 -4.92
C PHE A 88 -3.41 8.06 -5.16
N MET A 89 -2.38 8.41 -5.94
CA MET A 89 -2.05 9.82 -6.19
C MET A 89 -3.07 10.52 -7.09
N VAL A 90 -3.63 9.80 -8.06
CA VAL A 90 -4.71 10.35 -8.90
C VAL A 90 -5.95 10.61 -8.04
N ALA A 91 -6.31 9.69 -7.16
CA ALA A 91 -7.40 9.90 -6.22
C ALA A 91 -7.15 11.14 -5.34
N LEU A 92 -5.96 11.27 -4.74
CA LEU A 92 -5.57 12.44 -3.93
C LEU A 92 -5.65 13.77 -4.70
N SER A 93 -5.44 13.76 -6.02
CA SER A 93 -5.56 14.96 -6.86
C SER A 93 -7.00 15.32 -7.24
N LEU A 94 -7.92 14.37 -7.09
CA LEU A 94 -9.34 14.54 -7.46
C LEU A 94 -10.26 14.69 -6.25
N THR A 95 -9.85 14.17 -5.10
CA THR A 95 -10.64 14.19 -3.87
C THR A 95 -9.79 14.51 -2.63
N THR A 96 -10.39 14.53 -1.46
CA THR A 96 -9.67 14.80 -0.20
C THR A 96 -8.87 13.58 0.25
N VAL A 97 -7.82 13.81 1.06
CA VAL A 97 -7.06 12.74 1.72
C VAL A 97 -8.00 11.83 2.51
N ALA A 98 -8.96 12.42 3.23
CA ALA A 98 -9.93 11.68 4.00
C ALA A 98 -10.74 10.68 3.15
N GLN A 99 -11.28 11.12 2.01
CA GLN A 99 -12.06 10.25 1.12
C GLN A 99 -11.22 9.14 0.48
N THR A 100 -9.96 9.42 0.14
CA THR A 100 -9.01 8.42 -0.36
C THR A 100 -8.75 7.35 0.70
N LEU A 101 -8.49 7.75 1.95
CA LEU A 101 -8.27 6.83 3.07
C LEU A 101 -9.52 6.01 3.43
N VAL A 102 -10.75 6.56 3.24
CA VAL A 102 -11.99 5.78 3.34
C VAL A 102 -11.99 4.63 2.33
N ALA A 103 -11.68 4.92 1.08
CA ALA A 103 -11.61 3.88 0.05
C ALA A 103 -10.60 2.79 0.43
N GLU A 104 -9.42 3.17 0.90
CA GLU A 104 -8.37 2.23 1.31
C GLU A 104 -8.75 1.39 2.54
N SER A 105 -9.61 1.90 3.41
CA SER A 105 -10.06 1.18 4.60
C SER A 105 -10.80 -0.13 4.29
N LEU A 106 -11.29 -0.29 3.07
CA LEU A 106 -11.87 -1.54 2.58
C LEU A 106 -10.81 -2.63 2.29
N GLY A 107 -9.52 -2.30 2.32
CA GLY A 107 -8.41 -3.21 2.05
C GLY A 107 -8.48 -4.53 2.83
N PRO A 108 -8.66 -4.55 4.16
CA PRO A 108 -8.76 -5.78 4.93
C PRO A 108 -9.93 -6.67 4.52
N LEU A 109 -11.07 -6.09 4.14
CA LEU A 109 -12.23 -6.84 3.66
C LEU A 109 -11.92 -7.52 2.32
N PHE A 110 -11.39 -6.78 1.34
CA PHE A 110 -11.00 -7.35 0.05
C PHE A 110 -9.89 -8.39 0.20
N ALA A 111 -8.89 -8.14 1.05
CA ALA A 111 -7.79 -9.08 1.29
C ALA A 111 -8.27 -10.37 1.97
N ALA A 112 -9.24 -10.28 2.90
CA ALA A 112 -9.84 -11.43 3.55
C ALA A 112 -10.65 -12.28 2.53
N LEU A 113 -11.49 -11.63 1.72
CA LEU A 113 -12.28 -12.29 0.70
C LEU A 113 -11.42 -12.95 -0.39
N MET A 114 -10.46 -12.20 -0.95
CA MET A 114 -9.56 -12.74 -1.98
C MET A 114 -8.64 -13.82 -1.43
N GLY A 115 -8.17 -13.70 -0.18
CA GLY A 115 -7.38 -14.73 0.49
C GLY A 115 -8.17 -16.04 0.66
N LEU A 116 -9.46 -15.93 1.01
CA LEU A 116 -10.34 -17.08 1.11
C LEU A 116 -10.59 -17.72 -0.25
N LEU A 117 -10.93 -16.90 -1.27
CA LEU A 117 -11.32 -17.38 -2.60
C LEU A 117 -10.14 -17.99 -3.37
N PHE A 118 -8.98 -17.37 -3.36
CA PHE A 118 -7.85 -17.76 -4.21
C PHE A 118 -6.80 -18.62 -3.52
N LEU A 119 -6.67 -18.51 -2.20
CA LEU A 119 -5.69 -19.30 -1.43
C LEU A 119 -6.35 -20.38 -0.58
N GLY A 120 -7.68 -20.39 -0.45
CA GLY A 120 -8.39 -21.29 0.46
C GLY A 120 -8.01 -21.10 1.93
N VAL A 121 -7.41 -19.96 2.30
CA VAL A 121 -6.98 -19.68 3.67
C VAL A 121 -8.17 -19.16 4.46
N PRO A 122 -8.69 -19.94 5.43
CA PRO A 122 -9.81 -19.49 6.24
C PRO A 122 -9.35 -18.33 7.12
N VAL A 123 -10.12 -17.24 7.09
CA VAL A 123 -9.90 -16.11 7.97
C VAL A 123 -10.44 -16.44 9.35
N ARG A 124 -9.60 -16.34 10.37
CA ARG A 124 -9.97 -16.63 11.76
C ARG A 124 -11.02 -15.65 12.25
N ALA A 125 -11.94 -16.10 13.12
CA ALA A 125 -13.00 -15.25 13.69
C ALA A 125 -12.45 -13.95 14.34
N ARG A 126 -11.30 -14.05 15.03
CA ARG A 126 -10.61 -12.87 15.61
C ARG A 126 -10.26 -11.81 14.55
N THR A 127 -9.78 -12.25 13.37
CA THR A 127 -9.41 -11.34 12.26
C THR A 127 -10.66 -10.70 11.66
N TRP A 128 -11.78 -11.44 11.52
CA TRP A 128 -13.06 -10.86 11.15
C TRP A 128 -13.55 -9.82 12.16
N GLY A 129 -13.41 -10.12 13.46
CA GLY A 129 -13.72 -9.16 14.53
C GLY A 129 -12.84 -7.89 14.43
N ALA A 130 -11.54 -8.05 14.18
CA ALA A 130 -10.63 -6.92 14.00
C ALA A 130 -10.99 -6.09 12.75
N ILE A 131 -11.32 -6.73 11.62
CA ILE A 131 -11.81 -6.04 10.40
C ILE A 131 -13.06 -5.23 10.71
N ALA A 132 -14.05 -5.83 11.39
CA ALA A 132 -15.29 -5.14 11.73
C ALA A 132 -15.04 -3.92 12.63
N VAL A 133 -14.22 -4.07 13.69
CA VAL A 133 -13.89 -2.96 14.59
C VAL A 133 -13.10 -1.87 13.88
N ALA A 134 -12.11 -2.23 13.04
CA ALA A 134 -11.36 -1.26 12.25
C ALA A 134 -12.26 -0.51 11.27
N MET A 135 -13.17 -1.19 10.58
CA MET A 135 -14.14 -0.56 9.66
C MET A 135 -15.12 0.35 10.38
N LEU A 136 -15.58 0.00 11.59
CA LEU A 136 -16.38 0.90 12.43
C LEU A 136 -15.60 2.15 12.83
N GLY A 137 -14.33 1.99 13.22
CA GLY A 137 -13.43 3.11 13.52
C GLY A 137 -13.24 4.05 12.33
N MET A 138 -13.00 3.49 11.14
CA MET A 138 -12.88 4.26 9.90
C MET A 138 -14.21 4.95 9.54
N GLY A 139 -15.33 4.23 9.59
CA GLY A 139 -16.65 4.79 9.32
C GLY A 139 -16.98 5.96 10.27
N TRP A 140 -16.68 5.82 11.57
CA TRP A 140 -16.83 6.89 12.56
C TRP A 140 -15.97 8.11 12.24
N MET A 141 -14.69 7.88 11.92
CA MET A 141 -13.73 8.93 11.57
C MET A 141 -14.20 9.77 10.37
N PHE A 142 -14.82 9.12 9.39
CA PHE A 142 -15.21 9.77 8.13
C PHE A 142 -16.67 10.27 8.11
N TRP A 143 -17.56 9.73 8.94
CA TRP A 143 -18.97 10.16 8.98
C TRP A 143 -19.13 11.67 9.12
N HIS A 144 -18.27 12.28 9.94
CA HIS A 144 -18.29 13.74 10.16
C HIS A 144 -17.65 14.55 9.02
N ASN A 145 -16.84 13.91 8.17
CA ASN A 145 -16.13 14.57 7.06
C ASN A 145 -16.87 14.44 5.70
N LEU A 146 -17.85 13.55 5.59
CA LEU A 146 -18.58 13.27 4.34
C LEU A 146 -19.64 14.32 3.98
N HIS A 147 -19.94 15.28 4.86
CA HIS A 147 -21.00 16.29 4.65
C HIS A 147 -20.54 17.50 3.82
N ALA A 148 -19.30 17.54 3.35
CA ALA A 148 -18.78 18.62 2.56
C ALA A 148 -18.48 18.13 1.13
N SER A 149 -19.35 18.45 0.21
CA SER A 149 -19.22 18.42 -1.26
C SER A 149 -19.30 17.05 -1.96
N THR A 150 -20.24 16.92 -2.88
CA THR A 150 -20.41 15.80 -3.82
C THR A 150 -20.35 16.31 -5.26
N GLY A 151 -19.15 16.75 -5.69
CA GLY A 151 -18.89 17.06 -7.10
C GLY A 151 -18.53 15.82 -7.92
N SER A 152 -18.76 15.85 -9.23
CA SER A 152 -18.43 14.72 -10.12
C SER A 152 -16.94 14.33 -10.09
N ARG A 153 -16.04 15.28 -9.84
CA ARG A 153 -14.59 15.03 -9.68
C ARG A 153 -14.29 14.20 -8.42
N GLU A 154 -14.97 14.49 -7.33
CA GLU A 154 -14.77 13.79 -6.05
C GLU A 154 -15.26 12.35 -6.12
N VAL A 155 -16.41 12.13 -6.78
CA VAL A 155 -16.91 10.77 -7.05
C VAL A 155 -15.92 9.99 -7.91
N ALA A 156 -15.37 10.59 -8.96
CA ALA A 156 -14.33 9.97 -9.77
C ALA A 156 -13.08 9.65 -8.95
N GLY A 157 -12.64 10.55 -8.07
CA GLY A 157 -11.54 10.33 -7.14
C GLY A 157 -11.78 9.16 -6.21
N LEU A 158 -12.99 9.05 -5.64
CA LEU A 158 -13.38 7.94 -4.77
C LEU A 158 -13.38 6.60 -5.54
N LEU A 159 -13.97 6.56 -6.73
CA LEU A 159 -14.00 5.35 -7.57
C LEU A 159 -12.60 4.90 -7.98
N ILE A 160 -11.71 5.83 -8.34
CA ILE A 160 -10.31 5.54 -8.63
C ILE A 160 -9.60 5.07 -7.35
N GLY A 161 -9.87 5.70 -6.21
CA GLY A 161 -9.34 5.30 -4.90
C GLY A 161 -9.69 3.86 -4.53
N LEU A 162 -10.87 3.36 -4.89
CA LEU A 162 -11.28 1.97 -4.68
C LEU A 162 -10.42 0.94 -5.45
N LEU A 163 -9.75 1.35 -6.51
CA LEU A 163 -8.81 0.45 -7.22
C LEU A 163 -7.61 0.08 -6.33
N VAL A 164 -7.22 0.95 -5.39
CA VAL A 164 -6.08 0.72 -4.49
C VAL A 164 -6.28 -0.51 -3.62
N PRO A 165 -7.34 -0.61 -2.78
CA PRO A 165 -7.54 -1.76 -1.92
C PRO A 165 -7.82 -3.06 -2.70
N VAL A 166 -8.45 -2.98 -3.87
CA VAL A 166 -8.67 -4.15 -4.74
C VAL A 166 -7.34 -4.66 -5.29
N ALA A 167 -6.51 -3.77 -5.85
CA ALA A 167 -5.19 -4.12 -6.36
C ALA A 167 -4.26 -4.61 -5.23
N ALA A 168 -4.30 -3.96 -4.06
CA ALA A 168 -3.55 -4.38 -2.88
C ALA A 168 -3.94 -5.80 -2.45
N ALA A 169 -5.24 -6.10 -2.35
CA ALA A 169 -5.71 -7.43 -1.97
C ALA A 169 -5.23 -8.49 -2.96
N GLY A 170 -5.35 -8.25 -4.27
CA GLY A 170 -4.83 -9.14 -5.31
C GLY A 170 -3.31 -9.32 -5.21
N ASN A 171 -2.58 -8.23 -4.94
CA ASN A 171 -1.13 -8.27 -4.75
C ASN A 171 -0.72 -9.10 -3.52
N TRP A 172 -1.38 -8.92 -2.36
CA TRP A 172 -1.07 -9.69 -1.15
C TRP A 172 -1.33 -11.19 -1.34
N VAL A 173 -2.40 -11.54 -2.07
CA VAL A 173 -2.68 -12.93 -2.47
C VAL A 173 -1.58 -13.46 -3.40
N ALA A 174 -1.20 -12.71 -4.44
CA ALA A 174 -0.15 -13.11 -5.37
C ALA A 174 1.20 -13.32 -4.67
N LEU A 175 1.59 -12.40 -3.78
CA LEU A 175 2.82 -12.49 -2.99
C LEU A 175 2.80 -13.68 -2.04
N ARG A 176 1.67 -13.94 -1.39
CA ARG A 176 1.50 -15.10 -0.51
C ARG A 176 1.56 -16.41 -1.27
N HIS A 177 0.90 -16.47 -2.43
CA HIS A 177 0.94 -17.65 -3.31
C HIS A 177 2.35 -17.95 -3.81
N ALA A 178 3.12 -16.92 -4.18
CA ALA A 178 4.51 -17.08 -4.60
C ALA A 178 5.42 -17.68 -3.51
N GLY A 179 5.16 -17.38 -2.23
CA GLY A 179 5.78 -18.02 -1.07
C GLY A 179 7.32 -18.04 -1.06
N GLY A 180 7.96 -17.08 -1.73
CA GLY A 180 9.43 -17.00 -1.86
C GLY A 180 10.02 -17.83 -3.01
N ARG A 181 9.22 -18.55 -3.79
CA ARG A 181 9.66 -19.34 -4.96
C ARG A 181 10.01 -18.47 -6.17
N LEU A 182 9.41 -17.28 -6.26
CA LEU A 182 9.58 -16.32 -7.35
C LEU A 182 10.34 -15.08 -6.88
N PRO A 183 11.04 -14.37 -7.78
CA PRO A 183 11.76 -13.14 -7.46
C PRO A 183 10.83 -11.94 -7.30
N MET A 184 9.85 -12.05 -6.38
CA MET A 184 8.78 -11.06 -6.21
C MET A 184 9.28 -9.68 -5.76
N GLN A 185 10.54 -9.54 -5.33
CA GLN A 185 11.17 -8.24 -5.08
C GLN A 185 11.27 -7.37 -6.35
N LEU A 186 11.13 -7.97 -7.54
CA LEU A 186 11.05 -7.24 -8.80
C LEU A 186 9.68 -6.57 -9.01
N ALA A 187 8.62 -7.08 -8.39
CA ALA A 187 7.26 -6.60 -8.63
C ALA A 187 7.06 -5.10 -8.30
N PRO A 188 7.53 -4.55 -7.16
CA PRO A 188 7.47 -3.12 -6.91
C PRO A 188 8.25 -2.28 -7.94
N MET A 189 9.41 -2.77 -8.39
CA MET A 189 10.20 -2.11 -9.44
C MET A 189 9.44 -2.06 -10.77
N LEU A 190 8.88 -3.20 -11.19
CA LEU A 190 8.07 -3.29 -12.41
C LEU A 190 6.83 -2.39 -12.30
N GLY A 191 6.15 -2.42 -11.15
CA GLY A 191 4.99 -1.57 -10.89
C GLY A 191 5.32 -0.08 -10.94
N ALA A 192 6.43 0.34 -10.34
CA ALA A 192 6.89 1.71 -10.40
C ALA A 192 7.28 2.13 -11.83
N ALA A 193 7.96 1.28 -12.58
CA ALA A 193 8.31 1.54 -13.97
C ALA A 193 7.06 1.64 -14.86
N LEU A 194 6.09 0.74 -14.71
CA LEU A 194 4.81 0.79 -15.43
C LEU A 194 4.02 2.06 -15.10
N SER A 195 3.93 2.41 -13.81
CA SER A 195 3.24 3.61 -13.35
C SER A 195 3.89 4.88 -13.91
N ALA A 196 5.23 4.98 -13.87
CA ALA A 196 5.95 6.10 -14.45
C ALA A 196 5.78 6.17 -15.97
N ALA A 197 5.90 5.05 -16.68
CA ALA A 197 5.71 5.02 -18.14
C ALA A 197 4.30 5.44 -18.54
N LEU A 198 3.27 4.92 -17.87
CA LEU A 198 1.88 5.27 -18.12
C LEU A 198 1.65 6.77 -17.93
N MET A 199 2.07 7.32 -16.79
CA MET A 199 1.87 8.75 -16.50
C MET A 199 2.77 9.65 -17.34
N GLY A 200 3.94 9.19 -17.77
CA GLY A 200 4.78 9.90 -18.74
C GLY A 200 4.10 10.11 -20.08
N VAL A 201 3.37 9.10 -20.57
CA VAL A 201 2.57 9.20 -21.80
C VAL A 201 1.42 10.20 -21.63
N PHE A 202 0.68 10.15 -20.51
CA PHE A 202 -0.44 11.05 -20.26
C PHE A 202 -0.03 12.49 -19.94
N ALA A 203 1.07 12.68 -19.21
CA ALA A 203 1.56 14.01 -18.84
C ALA A 203 2.24 14.73 -20.02
N GLY A 204 2.83 14.00 -20.96
CA GLY A 204 3.46 14.56 -22.18
C GLY A 204 4.49 15.64 -21.84
N THR A 205 4.35 16.85 -22.41
CA THR A 205 5.27 17.97 -22.20
C THR A 205 5.16 18.66 -20.84
N ARG A 206 4.19 18.29 -20.01
CA ARG A 206 3.93 18.92 -18.70
C ARG A 206 4.84 18.41 -17.56
N LEU A 207 5.82 17.55 -17.86
CA LEU A 207 6.70 16.91 -16.87
C LEU A 207 7.72 17.84 -16.19
N VAL A 208 7.76 19.11 -16.56
CA VAL A 208 8.68 20.10 -15.99
C VAL A 208 8.26 20.39 -14.54
N VAL A 209 9.16 20.18 -13.59
CA VAL A 209 9.04 20.53 -12.17
C VAL A 209 10.26 21.31 -11.74
N ASP A 210 10.15 22.10 -10.68
CA ASP A 210 11.30 22.81 -10.11
C ASP A 210 12.20 21.86 -9.31
N ALA A 211 13.38 22.34 -8.92
CA ALA A 211 14.37 21.56 -8.18
C ALA A 211 13.87 21.16 -6.77
N HIS A 212 13.04 22.00 -6.14
CA HIS A 212 12.44 21.74 -4.85
C HIS A 212 11.49 20.55 -4.91
N ASP A 213 10.52 20.61 -5.82
CA ASP A 213 9.56 19.51 -6.02
C ASP A 213 10.26 18.21 -6.45
N LEU A 214 11.27 18.32 -7.34
CA LEU A 214 12.05 17.17 -7.78
C LEU A 214 12.75 16.46 -6.60
N ALA A 215 13.31 17.22 -5.67
CA ALA A 215 13.96 16.68 -4.48
C ALA A 215 12.95 15.95 -3.56
N TRP A 216 11.79 16.56 -3.30
CA TRP A 216 10.76 15.93 -2.49
C TRP A 216 10.16 14.67 -3.17
N LEU A 217 9.97 14.71 -4.49
CA LEU A 217 9.51 13.56 -5.26
C LEU A 217 10.55 12.43 -5.27
N ALA A 218 11.84 12.75 -5.25
CA ALA A 218 12.90 11.76 -5.08
C ALA A 218 12.85 11.12 -3.67
N VAL A 219 12.65 11.91 -2.62
CA VAL A 219 12.45 11.40 -1.25
C VAL A 219 11.23 10.49 -1.21
N LEU A 220 10.09 10.90 -1.77
CA LEU A 220 8.89 10.06 -1.85
C LEU A 220 9.15 8.78 -2.64
N GLY A 221 9.83 8.86 -3.79
CA GLY A 221 10.13 7.67 -4.59
C GLY A 221 10.97 6.64 -3.85
N VAL A 222 12.02 7.10 -3.16
CA VAL A 222 12.96 6.20 -2.47
C VAL A 222 12.39 5.71 -1.14
N PHE A 223 11.99 6.62 -0.25
CA PHE A 223 11.63 6.28 1.12
C PHE A 223 10.16 5.89 1.30
N GLN A 224 9.27 6.42 0.46
CA GLN A 224 7.85 6.13 0.56
C GLN A 224 7.39 4.99 -0.38
N LEU A 225 8.10 4.72 -1.50
CA LEU A 225 7.75 3.63 -2.41
C LEU A 225 8.78 2.50 -2.44
N ALA A 226 10.05 2.80 -2.77
CA ALA A 226 11.04 1.76 -3.04
C ALA A 226 11.37 0.94 -1.79
N LEU A 227 11.71 1.59 -0.71
CA LEU A 227 12.13 0.95 0.54
C LEU A 227 10.98 0.14 1.19
N PRO A 228 9.78 0.72 1.42
CA PRO A 228 8.68 -0.04 2.00
C PRO A 228 8.15 -1.12 1.04
N GLY A 229 8.19 -0.91 -0.27
CA GLY A 229 7.83 -1.94 -1.25
C GLY A 229 8.67 -3.20 -1.10
N ALA A 230 9.98 -3.06 -0.88
CA ALA A 230 10.86 -4.19 -0.64
C ALA A 230 10.53 -4.94 0.68
N PHE A 231 10.23 -4.21 1.75
CA PHE A 231 9.83 -4.80 3.04
C PHE A 231 8.45 -5.44 2.97
N ALA A 232 7.49 -4.79 2.31
CA ALA A 232 6.13 -5.30 2.15
C ALA A 232 6.11 -6.63 1.38
N VAL A 233 6.88 -6.75 0.31
CA VAL A 233 7.02 -8.02 -0.43
C VAL A 233 7.54 -9.12 0.48
N TRP A 234 8.57 -8.84 1.27
CA TRP A 234 9.13 -9.83 2.19
C TRP A 234 8.14 -10.24 3.28
N ALA A 235 7.38 -9.30 3.83
CA ALA A 235 6.40 -9.55 4.87
C ALA A 235 5.16 -10.29 4.32
N ALA A 236 4.61 -9.85 3.18
CA ALA A 236 3.40 -10.43 2.58
C ALA A 236 3.56 -11.88 2.14
N GLN A 237 4.79 -12.32 1.84
CA GLN A 237 5.06 -13.74 1.60
C GLN A 237 4.95 -14.62 2.86
N ARG A 238 4.89 -14.01 4.05
CA ARG A 238 4.91 -14.69 5.37
C ARG A 238 3.64 -14.50 6.19
N LEU A 239 2.91 -13.43 5.95
CA LEU A 239 1.67 -13.08 6.63
C LEU A 239 0.46 -13.48 5.77
N ALA A 240 -0.70 -13.63 6.40
CA ALA A 240 -1.94 -13.78 5.67
C ALA A 240 -2.33 -12.45 4.99
N PRO A 241 -2.97 -12.46 3.80
CA PRO A 241 -3.36 -11.22 3.10
C PRO A 241 -4.17 -10.26 3.97
N ALA A 242 -5.12 -10.78 4.77
CA ALA A 242 -5.92 -9.99 5.69
C ALA A 242 -5.09 -9.34 6.82
N GLU A 243 -4.04 -10.02 7.33
CA GLU A 243 -3.12 -9.47 8.33
C GLU A 243 -2.28 -8.34 7.74
N VAL A 244 -1.77 -8.50 6.52
CA VAL A 244 -1.02 -7.46 5.81
C VAL A 244 -1.87 -6.21 5.62
N ALA A 245 -3.12 -6.40 5.17
CA ALA A 245 -4.03 -5.29 4.93
C ALA A 245 -4.49 -4.61 6.23
N LEU A 246 -4.73 -5.37 7.32
CA LEU A 246 -5.03 -4.79 8.64
C LEU A 246 -3.87 -3.93 9.15
N LEU A 247 -2.62 -4.45 9.08
CA LEU A 247 -1.44 -3.69 9.45
C LEU A 247 -1.28 -2.44 8.56
N GLY A 248 -1.70 -2.51 7.29
CA GLY A 248 -1.75 -1.38 6.38
C GLY A 248 -2.56 -0.19 6.91
N LEU A 249 -3.63 -0.43 7.68
CA LEU A 249 -4.43 0.64 8.29
C LEU A 249 -3.66 1.53 9.30
N LEU A 250 -2.50 1.08 9.79
CA LEU A 250 -1.61 1.94 10.58
C LEU A 250 -1.14 3.17 9.80
N GLU A 251 -1.16 3.12 8.47
CA GLU A 251 -0.86 4.28 7.62
C GLU A 251 -1.79 5.46 7.95
N VAL A 252 -3.05 5.20 8.21
CA VAL A 252 -4.03 6.23 8.59
C VAL A 252 -3.66 6.87 9.94
N VAL A 253 -3.24 6.05 10.91
CA VAL A 253 -2.86 6.52 12.25
C VAL A 253 -1.57 7.35 12.16
N PHE A 254 -0.56 6.82 11.48
CA PHE A 254 0.71 7.53 11.31
C PHE A 254 0.56 8.78 10.43
N GLY A 255 -0.26 8.73 9.37
CA GLY A 255 -0.54 9.88 8.52
C GLY A 255 -1.20 11.03 9.28
N THR A 256 -2.15 10.71 10.16
CA THR A 256 -2.77 11.69 11.07
C THR A 256 -1.73 12.28 12.04
N LEU A 257 -0.85 11.44 12.59
CA LEU A 257 0.21 11.89 13.49
C LEU A 257 1.18 12.85 12.79
N TRP A 258 1.59 12.51 11.57
CA TRP A 258 2.47 13.37 10.76
C TRP A 258 1.81 14.69 10.38
N ALA A 259 0.50 14.69 10.05
CA ALA A 259 -0.25 15.90 9.76
C ALA A 259 -0.31 16.83 10.98
N TRP A 260 -0.47 16.25 12.18
CA TRP A 260 -0.42 17.01 13.43
C TRP A 260 0.96 17.60 13.71
N LEU A 261 2.02 16.80 13.65
CA LEU A 261 3.37 17.22 13.98
C LEU A 261 4.02 18.13 12.89
N GLY A 262 3.74 17.84 11.61
CA GLY A 262 4.41 18.50 10.48
C GLY A 262 3.60 19.58 9.76
N ALA A 263 2.27 19.59 9.92
CA ALA A 263 1.40 20.58 9.29
C ALA A 263 0.53 21.37 10.30
N SER A 264 0.79 21.22 11.61
CA SER A 264 0.06 21.89 12.69
C SER A 264 -1.47 21.63 12.65
N GLU A 265 -1.88 20.52 12.05
CA GLU A 265 -3.29 20.13 11.99
C GLU A 265 -3.67 19.34 13.24
N VAL A 266 -4.45 19.96 14.11
CA VAL A 266 -4.97 19.29 15.31
C VAL A 266 -5.99 18.23 14.89
N PRO A 267 -5.78 16.93 15.20
CA PRO A 267 -6.73 15.89 14.85
C PRO A 267 -8.07 16.12 15.56
N SER A 268 -9.17 15.94 14.84
CA SER A 268 -10.50 16.03 15.42
C SER A 268 -10.73 14.88 16.42
N THR A 269 -11.69 15.06 17.34
CA THR A 269 -12.09 14.00 18.29
C THR A 269 -12.54 12.74 17.56
N SER A 270 -13.23 12.85 16.42
CA SER A 270 -13.62 11.71 15.58
C SER A 270 -12.41 10.97 15.01
N THR A 271 -11.36 11.69 14.61
CA THR A 271 -10.09 11.11 14.14
C THR A 271 -9.36 10.35 15.26
N LEU A 272 -9.33 10.92 16.47
CA LEU A 272 -8.70 10.27 17.63
C LEU A 272 -9.45 9.00 18.05
N LEU A 273 -10.78 9.05 18.10
CA LEU A 273 -11.61 7.89 18.44
C LEU A 273 -11.53 6.80 17.37
N GLY A 274 -11.65 7.15 16.10
CA GLY A 274 -11.57 6.21 15.00
C GLY A 274 -10.18 5.57 14.88
N GLY A 275 -9.11 6.36 14.99
CA GLY A 275 -7.72 5.88 15.04
C GLY A 275 -7.46 4.98 16.25
N GLY A 276 -8.03 5.33 17.41
CA GLY A 276 -7.98 4.48 18.62
C GLY A 276 -8.64 3.11 18.41
N LEU A 277 -9.82 3.06 17.77
CA LEU A 277 -10.49 1.80 17.43
C LEU A 277 -9.66 0.94 16.45
N ILE A 278 -9.00 1.55 15.47
CA ILE A 278 -8.08 0.85 14.57
C ILE A 278 -6.93 0.24 15.35
N LEU A 279 -6.30 1.01 16.25
CA LEU A 279 -5.22 0.49 17.09
C LEU A 279 -5.68 -0.66 18.00
N VAL A 280 -6.85 -0.54 18.63
CA VAL A 280 -7.43 -1.62 19.46
C VAL A 280 -7.67 -2.88 18.62
N ALA A 281 -8.21 -2.73 17.41
CA ALA A 281 -8.44 -3.85 16.49
C ALA A 281 -7.14 -4.55 16.13
N LEU A 282 -6.10 -3.78 15.79
CA LEU A 282 -4.79 -4.31 15.39
C LEU A 282 -4.06 -5.00 16.56
N VAL A 283 -3.95 -4.29 17.68
CA VAL A 283 -3.27 -4.83 18.88
C VAL A 283 -4.01 -6.05 19.39
N GLY A 284 -5.35 -6.01 19.44
CA GLY A 284 -6.19 -7.13 19.83
C GLY A 284 -5.99 -8.35 18.93
N ASN A 285 -6.00 -8.16 17.62
CA ASN A 285 -5.74 -9.25 16.67
C ASN A 285 -4.35 -9.87 16.85
N GLU A 286 -3.31 -9.06 17.05
CA GLU A 286 -1.94 -9.54 17.24
C GLU A 286 -1.74 -10.23 18.60
N LEU A 287 -2.30 -9.69 19.69
CA LEU A 287 -2.24 -10.33 21.01
C LEU A 287 -2.95 -11.69 21.02
N LEU A 288 -4.16 -11.76 20.42
CA LEU A 288 -4.87 -13.04 20.26
C LEU A 288 -4.14 -14.01 19.31
N ALA A 289 -3.35 -13.49 18.36
CA ALA A 289 -2.47 -14.31 17.53
C ALA A 289 -1.37 -14.98 18.35
N CYS A 290 -0.77 -14.22 19.25
CA CYS A 290 0.31 -14.72 20.13
C CYS A 290 -0.23 -15.70 21.19
N ALA A 291 -1.42 -15.44 21.76
CA ALA A 291 -2.04 -16.28 22.79
C ALA A 291 -2.57 -17.63 22.26
N GLY A 292 -2.98 -17.67 20.98
CA GLY A 292 -3.59 -18.86 20.37
C GLY A 292 -2.65 -20.01 20.02
N GLY A 293 -1.34 -19.93 20.31
CA GLY A 293 -0.33 -20.97 20.03
C GLY A 293 -0.18 -21.33 18.54
N PRO A 294 0.87 -22.04 18.13
CA PRO A 294 0.97 -22.54 16.77
C PRO A 294 -0.18 -23.53 16.51
N ALA A 295 -0.97 -23.26 15.47
CA ALA A 295 -2.01 -24.18 15.03
C ALA A 295 -1.41 -25.60 14.91
N ARG A 296 -1.90 -26.55 15.69
CA ARG A 296 -1.59 -27.96 15.48
C ARG A 296 -1.93 -28.25 14.03
N ALA A 297 -0.92 -28.54 13.23
CA ALA A 297 -1.12 -29.11 11.91
C ALA A 297 -1.97 -30.36 12.13
N SER A 298 -3.24 -30.34 11.75
CA SER A 298 -4.04 -31.53 11.69
C SER A 298 -3.44 -32.38 10.59
N THR A 299 -2.61 -33.34 10.96
CA THR A 299 -2.33 -34.51 10.15
C THR A 299 -3.64 -35.24 9.99
N ARG A 300 -4.35 -34.98 8.89
CA ARG A 300 -5.35 -35.92 8.40
C ARG A 300 -4.61 -36.99 7.62
N PRO A 301 -4.92 -38.25 7.91
CA PRO A 301 -4.34 -39.43 7.25
C PRO A 301 -4.68 -39.48 5.76
#